data_b7050c7c3dd644985b67d76d1649d5a5
#
_entry.id   b7050c7c3dd644985b67d76d1649d5a5
#
_cell.length_a   1.000
_cell.length_b   1.000
_cell.length_c   1.000
_cell.angle_alpha   90.00
_cell.angle_beta   90.00
_cell.angle_gamma   90.00
#
_symmetry.space_group_name_H-M   'P 1'
#
loop_
_entity.id
_entity.type
_entity.pdbx_description
1 polymer ?
#
loop_
_entity_poly.entity_id
_entity_poly.type
_entity_poly.pdbx_seq_one_letter_code
_entity_poly.pdbx_strand_id
1 'polypeptide(L)'
;VARIALESSRVTIDEIGPVDLYSCFPAAVEVQAREIGFSIDRDLTLTGGMTFGGGPFNNYALQGAAAMVRKLRESPDPTFGLTSAVSGLLTKPAVTVWSNRKPRTPFVSLDVSAEAEEATKRRPVHPDLTGAGVVVGATVIPGRGGELTTVALVEAEGIRSVVQSHDHALGETFMTADPVGLSIIIGDPGEFTLA
;
A
#
# COMPACT_ATOMS: atom_id res chain seq x y z
N VAL A 1 -5.74 3.45 -10.98
CA VAL A 1 -7.13 3.18 -10.55
C VAL A 1 -7.81 4.48 -10.13
N ALA A 2 -7.32 5.20 -9.11
CA ALA A 2 -7.97 6.41 -8.59
C ALA A 2 -8.10 7.52 -9.64
N ARG A 3 -7.06 7.76 -10.45
CA ARG A 3 -7.11 8.75 -11.55
C ARG A 3 -8.27 8.48 -12.50
N ILE A 4 -8.44 7.23 -12.93
CA ILE A 4 -9.53 6.84 -13.85
C ILE A 4 -10.90 7.00 -13.16
N ALA A 5 -11.02 6.67 -11.89
CA ALA A 5 -12.26 6.85 -11.13
C ALA A 5 -12.66 8.34 -11.04
N LEU A 6 -11.71 9.23 -10.78
CA LEU A 6 -11.92 10.67 -10.74
C LEU A 6 -12.29 11.23 -12.13
N GLU A 7 -11.54 10.87 -13.16
CA GLU A 7 -11.81 11.27 -14.56
C GLU A 7 -13.20 10.81 -15.02
N SER A 8 -13.56 9.54 -14.78
CA SER A 8 -14.87 8.99 -15.15
C SER A 8 -16.02 9.66 -14.43
N SER A 9 -15.78 10.12 -13.19
CA SER A 9 -16.76 10.86 -12.39
C SER A 9 -16.79 12.36 -12.70
N ARG A 10 -15.86 12.87 -13.50
CA ARG A 10 -15.61 14.29 -13.77
C ARG A 10 -15.42 15.10 -12.48
N VAL A 11 -14.66 14.53 -11.55
CA VAL A 11 -14.33 15.11 -10.25
C VAL A 11 -12.83 15.27 -10.16
N THR A 12 -12.38 16.41 -9.71
CA THR A 12 -10.94 16.67 -9.44
C THR A 12 -10.58 16.22 -8.02
N ILE A 13 -9.30 16.02 -7.78
CA ILE A 13 -8.82 15.63 -6.45
C ILE A 13 -9.12 16.70 -5.39
N ASP A 14 -9.07 17.97 -5.77
CA ASP A 14 -9.32 19.09 -4.87
C ASP A 14 -10.80 19.20 -4.45
N GLU A 15 -11.70 18.58 -5.20
CA GLU A 15 -13.12 18.52 -4.86
C GLU A 15 -13.44 17.36 -3.88
N ILE A 16 -12.49 16.46 -3.61
CA ILE A 16 -12.67 15.37 -2.67
C ILE A 16 -12.55 15.89 -1.23
N GLY A 17 -13.66 15.89 -0.51
CA GLY A 17 -13.74 16.19 0.91
C GLY A 17 -13.36 14.98 1.77
N PRO A 18 -14.31 14.17 2.24
CA PRO A 18 -14.02 13.03 3.09
C PRO A 18 -13.36 11.89 2.32
N VAL A 19 -12.41 11.22 2.99
CA VAL A 19 -11.65 10.09 2.44
C VAL A 19 -11.63 8.96 3.46
N ASP A 20 -11.70 7.72 2.99
CA ASP A 20 -11.40 6.53 3.79
C ASP A 20 -10.51 5.59 2.97
N LEU A 21 -9.21 5.61 3.22
CA LEU A 21 -8.25 4.74 2.57
C LEU A 21 -8.12 3.41 3.32
N TYR A 22 -8.03 2.34 2.55
CA TYR A 22 -7.84 1.00 3.10
C TYR A 22 -6.52 0.92 3.89
N SER A 23 -6.59 0.52 5.15
CA SER A 23 -5.55 0.72 6.14
C SER A 23 -5.05 -0.59 6.78
N CYS A 24 -4.86 -1.64 5.96
CA CYS A 24 -4.31 -2.91 6.44
C CYS A 24 -2.93 -2.76 7.09
N PHE A 25 -2.12 -1.81 6.60
CA PHE A 25 -0.84 -1.38 7.17
C PHE A 25 -0.69 0.13 7.03
N PRO A 26 0.05 0.81 7.92
CA PRO A 26 0.33 2.24 7.77
C PRO A 26 0.94 2.58 6.41
N ALA A 27 1.91 1.80 5.94
CA ALA A 27 2.52 1.97 4.63
C ALA A 27 1.51 1.89 3.47
N ALA A 28 0.44 1.11 3.61
CA ALA A 28 -0.62 1.05 2.58
C ALA A 28 -1.36 2.39 2.47
N VAL A 29 -1.62 3.06 3.58
CA VAL A 29 -2.26 4.39 3.59
C VAL A 29 -1.34 5.43 2.94
N GLU A 30 -0.07 5.46 3.33
CA GLU A 30 0.93 6.40 2.80
C GLU A 30 1.14 6.23 1.30
N VAL A 31 1.29 4.98 0.83
CA VAL A 31 1.43 4.70 -0.61
C VAL A 31 0.18 5.14 -1.37
N GLN A 32 -1.01 4.79 -0.89
CA GLN A 32 -2.25 5.20 -1.54
C GLN A 32 -2.40 6.72 -1.56
N ALA A 33 -2.15 7.42 -0.45
CA ALA A 33 -2.23 8.86 -0.38
C ALA A 33 -1.31 9.52 -1.42
N ARG A 34 -0.05 9.11 -1.45
CA ARG A 34 0.95 9.62 -2.40
C ARG A 34 0.56 9.36 -3.85
N GLU A 35 0.15 8.13 -4.19
CA GLU A 35 -0.19 7.75 -5.56
C GLU A 35 -1.50 8.41 -6.05
N ILE A 36 -2.42 8.72 -5.16
CA ILE A 36 -3.66 9.44 -5.48
C ILE A 36 -3.38 10.95 -5.55
N GLY A 37 -2.40 11.46 -4.81
CA GLY A 37 -2.04 12.87 -4.71
C GLY A 37 -2.62 13.57 -3.48
N PHE A 38 -3.00 12.83 -2.44
CA PHE A 38 -3.41 13.41 -1.16
C PHE A 38 -2.20 13.72 -0.26
N SER A 39 -2.28 14.83 0.49
CA SER A 39 -1.35 15.06 1.60
C SER A 39 -1.56 14.01 2.69
N ILE A 40 -0.46 13.55 3.28
CA ILE A 40 -0.50 12.65 4.44
C ILE A 40 -0.95 13.37 5.72
N ASP A 41 -0.91 14.70 5.73
CA ASP A 41 -1.32 15.52 6.88
C ASP A 41 -2.84 15.73 6.97
N ARG A 42 -3.58 15.30 5.95
CA ARG A 42 -5.04 15.36 5.99
C ARG A 42 -5.64 14.11 6.64
N ASP A 43 -6.89 14.21 7.06
CA ASP A 43 -7.66 13.03 7.50
C ASP A 43 -7.85 12.07 6.32
N LEU A 44 -7.24 10.90 6.41
CA LEU A 44 -7.27 9.85 5.39
C LEU A 44 -8.22 8.71 5.75
N THR A 45 -8.99 8.84 6.83
CA THR A 45 -9.94 7.84 7.31
C THR A 45 -11.18 8.45 7.94
N LEU A 46 -12.31 7.78 7.77
CA LEU A 46 -13.56 8.08 8.47
C LEU A 46 -13.85 7.06 9.57
N THR A 47 -13.20 5.90 9.49
CA THR A 47 -13.40 4.78 10.43
C THR A 47 -12.37 4.75 11.55
N GLY A 48 -11.31 5.56 11.46
CA GLY A 48 -10.12 5.49 12.30
C GLY A 48 -9.12 4.43 11.83
N GLY A 49 -9.38 3.80 10.68
CA GLY A 49 -8.58 2.72 10.13
C GLY A 49 -8.83 1.37 10.82
N MET A 50 -8.13 0.35 10.36
CA MET A 50 -8.25 -1.01 10.91
C MET A 50 -7.78 -1.12 12.36
N THR A 51 -6.94 -0.21 12.83
CA THR A 51 -6.53 -0.11 14.23
C THR A 51 -7.74 0.04 15.18
N PHE A 52 -8.75 0.79 14.75
CA PHE A 52 -9.97 1.04 15.54
C PHE A 52 -11.19 0.26 15.00
N GLY A 53 -11.32 0.14 13.69
CA GLY A 53 -12.39 -0.60 13.03
C GLY A 53 -12.25 -2.12 13.10
N GLY A 54 -11.08 -2.61 13.49
CA GLY A 54 -10.73 -4.02 13.45
C GLY A 54 -10.44 -4.51 12.01
N GLY A 55 -9.96 -5.74 11.88
CA GLY A 55 -9.64 -6.39 10.61
C GLY A 55 -10.71 -7.42 10.18
N PRO A 56 -11.96 -7.02 9.88
CA PRO A 56 -13.05 -7.96 9.61
C PRO A 56 -12.97 -8.53 8.17
N PHE A 57 -11.79 -8.80 7.67
CA PHE A 57 -11.54 -9.27 6.29
C PHE A 57 -12.21 -8.36 5.25
N ASN A 58 -13.00 -8.92 4.34
CA ASN A 58 -13.65 -8.18 3.27
C ASN A 58 -14.70 -7.14 3.75
N ASN A 59 -15.19 -7.27 4.98
CA ASN A 59 -16.21 -6.38 5.49
C ASN A 59 -15.69 -4.97 5.82
N TYR A 60 -14.37 -4.77 5.95
CA TYR A 60 -13.81 -3.45 6.24
C TYR A 60 -14.18 -2.40 5.19
N ALA A 61 -14.16 -2.78 3.90
CA ALA A 61 -14.56 -1.88 2.82
C ALA A 61 -16.02 -1.40 2.97
N LEU A 62 -16.91 -2.25 3.50
CA LEU A 62 -18.31 -1.88 3.76
C LEU A 62 -18.44 -0.95 4.97
N GLN A 63 -17.58 -1.06 5.97
CA GLN A 63 -17.52 -0.09 7.08
C GLN A 63 -17.14 1.30 6.58
N GLY A 64 -16.10 1.40 5.74
CA GLY A 64 -15.71 2.65 5.07
C GLY A 64 -16.84 3.23 4.24
N ALA A 65 -17.52 2.41 3.46
CA ALA A 65 -18.68 2.82 2.66
C ALA A 65 -19.81 3.35 3.54
N ALA A 66 -20.16 2.66 4.64
CA ALA A 66 -21.20 3.08 5.56
C ALA A 66 -20.85 4.41 6.28
N ALA A 67 -19.59 4.56 6.68
CA ALA A 67 -19.09 5.80 7.27
C ALA A 67 -19.13 6.96 6.26
N MET A 68 -18.74 6.71 5.01
CA MET A 68 -18.80 7.69 3.92
C MET A 68 -20.24 8.14 3.66
N VAL A 69 -21.19 7.21 3.53
CA VAL A 69 -22.61 7.54 3.30
C VAL A 69 -23.14 8.40 4.43
N ARG A 70 -22.85 8.07 5.69
CA ARG A 70 -23.26 8.88 6.85
C ARG A 70 -22.66 10.28 6.77
N LYS A 71 -21.33 10.38 6.56
CA LYS A 71 -20.62 11.66 6.45
C LYS A 71 -21.17 12.56 5.35
N LEU A 72 -21.45 11.99 4.18
CA LEU A 72 -22.02 12.73 3.06
C LEU A 72 -23.45 13.21 3.31
N ARG A 73 -24.28 12.40 4.00
CA ARG A 73 -25.65 12.80 4.38
C ARG A 73 -25.70 13.95 5.39
N GLU A 74 -24.67 14.06 6.24
CA GLU A 74 -24.53 15.13 7.22
C GLU A 74 -23.97 16.41 6.59
N SER A 75 -23.40 16.35 5.40
CA SER A 75 -22.81 17.51 4.72
C SER A 75 -23.89 18.39 4.09
N PRO A 76 -24.01 19.69 4.48
CA PRO A 76 -25.02 20.58 3.93
C PRO A 76 -24.74 20.96 2.47
N ASP A 77 -23.47 21.06 2.11
CA ASP A 77 -22.99 21.47 0.79
C ASP A 77 -22.76 20.27 -0.15
N PRO A 78 -22.78 20.49 -1.47
CA PRO A 78 -22.36 19.49 -2.42
C PRO A 78 -20.94 19.00 -2.12
N THR A 79 -20.81 17.71 -1.87
CA THR A 79 -19.56 17.10 -1.40
C THR A 79 -19.31 15.80 -2.14
N PHE A 80 -18.07 15.62 -2.59
CA PHE A 80 -17.57 14.34 -3.09
C PHE A 80 -16.70 13.68 -2.03
N GLY A 81 -16.76 12.35 -1.98
CA GLY A 81 -15.92 11.54 -1.11
C GLY A 81 -15.22 10.44 -1.89
N LEU A 82 -14.17 9.86 -1.33
CA LEU A 82 -13.43 8.78 -1.91
C LEU A 82 -13.18 7.68 -0.89
N THR A 83 -13.48 6.43 -1.26
CA THR A 83 -13.08 5.26 -0.48
C THR A 83 -12.22 4.35 -1.33
N SER A 84 -11.28 3.66 -0.70
CA SER A 84 -10.52 2.61 -1.35
C SER A 84 -10.70 1.26 -0.67
N ALA A 85 -10.44 0.20 -1.40
CA ALA A 85 -10.39 -1.17 -0.92
C ALA A 85 -9.21 -1.89 -1.56
N VAL A 86 -8.71 -2.93 -0.90
CA VAL A 86 -7.60 -3.74 -1.39
C VAL A 86 -7.97 -5.21 -1.22
N SER A 87 -7.72 -6.01 -2.24
CA SER A 87 -7.99 -7.45 -2.23
C SER A 87 -6.70 -8.25 -2.08
N GLY A 88 -6.32 -8.55 -0.84
CA GLY A 88 -5.17 -9.38 -0.49
C GLY A 88 -3.80 -8.72 -0.70
N LEU A 89 -3.60 -8.05 -1.82
CA LEU A 89 -2.35 -7.35 -2.17
C LEU A 89 -2.65 -5.90 -2.53
N LEU A 90 -1.76 -4.97 -2.13
CA LEU A 90 -1.88 -3.55 -2.44
C LEU A 90 -1.94 -3.26 -3.96
N THR A 91 -1.47 -4.20 -4.78
CA THR A 91 -1.54 -4.14 -6.24
C THR A 91 -2.92 -4.46 -6.83
N LYS A 92 -3.90 -4.80 -5.99
CA LYS A 92 -5.29 -5.07 -6.41
C LYS A 92 -6.27 -4.12 -5.73
N PRO A 93 -6.14 -2.79 -5.95
CA PRO A 93 -7.01 -1.81 -5.33
C PRO A 93 -8.32 -1.65 -6.09
N ALA A 94 -9.34 -1.25 -5.36
CA ALA A 94 -10.55 -0.66 -5.91
C ALA A 94 -10.76 0.74 -5.32
N VAL A 95 -11.35 1.65 -6.08
CA VAL A 95 -11.64 3.02 -5.65
C VAL A 95 -13.08 3.35 -6.01
N THR A 96 -13.79 3.98 -5.09
CA THR A 96 -15.15 4.48 -5.30
C THR A 96 -15.21 5.96 -5.02
N VAL A 97 -15.76 6.72 -5.97
CA VAL A 97 -16.09 8.13 -5.80
C VAL A 97 -17.57 8.23 -5.42
N TRP A 98 -17.85 8.99 -4.37
CA TRP A 98 -19.17 9.18 -3.77
C TRP A 98 -19.62 10.62 -3.91
N SER A 99 -20.95 10.84 -3.93
CA SER A 99 -21.53 12.19 -3.91
C SER A 99 -22.82 12.22 -3.08
N ASN A 100 -23.07 13.31 -2.36
CA ASN A 100 -24.34 13.58 -1.68
C ASN A 100 -25.35 14.30 -2.60
N ARG A 101 -25.02 14.53 -3.87
CA ARG A 101 -25.87 15.12 -4.90
C ARG A 101 -25.93 14.21 -6.12
N LYS A 102 -26.80 14.56 -7.05
CA LYS A 102 -26.84 13.87 -8.36
C LYS A 102 -25.45 13.88 -8.98
N PRO A 103 -24.89 12.71 -9.33
CA PRO A 103 -23.56 12.67 -9.93
C PRO A 103 -23.51 13.37 -11.29
N ARG A 104 -22.35 13.84 -11.69
CA ARG A 104 -22.12 14.52 -12.97
C ARG A 104 -22.19 13.57 -14.16
N THR A 105 -21.94 12.29 -13.90
CA THR A 105 -21.98 11.21 -14.90
C THR A 105 -22.89 10.09 -14.38
N PRO A 106 -23.46 9.26 -15.26
CA PRO A 106 -24.12 8.03 -14.82
C PRO A 106 -23.17 7.15 -14.00
N PHE A 107 -23.75 6.30 -13.14
CA PHE A 107 -22.95 5.30 -12.42
C PHE A 107 -22.25 4.37 -13.43
N VAL A 108 -20.97 4.15 -13.19
CA VAL A 108 -20.14 3.20 -13.94
C VAL A 108 -19.38 2.31 -12.96
N SER A 109 -19.15 1.07 -13.36
CA SER A 109 -18.21 0.16 -12.73
C SER A 109 -17.23 -0.29 -13.80
N LEU A 110 -15.94 0.02 -13.59
CA LEU A 110 -14.90 -0.17 -14.58
C LEU A 110 -13.88 -1.20 -14.06
N ASP A 111 -13.53 -2.16 -14.90
CA ASP A 111 -12.30 -2.90 -14.75
C ASP A 111 -11.20 -2.12 -15.47
N VAL A 112 -10.21 -1.68 -14.71
CA VAL A 112 -9.06 -0.88 -15.18
C VAL A 112 -7.75 -1.65 -15.05
N SER A 113 -7.82 -2.97 -15.03
CA SER A 113 -6.66 -3.85 -14.86
C SER A 113 -5.64 -3.68 -15.98
N ALA A 114 -6.09 -3.51 -17.21
CA ALA A 114 -5.22 -3.33 -18.39
C ALA A 114 -4.44 -2.01 -18.32
N GLU A 115 -5.13 -0.91 -18.01
CA GLU A 115 -4.50 0.41 -17.85
C GLU A 115 -3.55 0.46 -16.64
N ALA A 116 -3.90 -0.25 -15.57
CA ALA A 116 -3.03 -0.37 -14.41
C ALA A 116 -1.77 -1.18 -14.73
N GLU A 117 -1.89 -2.25 -15.49
CA GLU A 117 -0.76 -3.07 -15.94
C GLU A 117 0.18 -2.28 -16.86
N GLU A 118 -0.34 -1.55 -17.81
CA GLU A 118 0.44 -0.69 -18.72
C GLU A 118 1.17 0.42 -17.95
N ALA A 119 0.51 1.04 -16.97
CA ALA A 119 1.10 2.12 -16.17
C ALA A 119 2.10 1.65 -15.11
N THR A 120 2.14 0.35 -14.80
CA THR A 120 2.96 -0.19 -13.71
C THR A 120 4.24 -0.81 -14.23
N LYS A 121 5.38 -0.22 -13.88
CA LYS A 121 6.69 -0.82 -14.16
C LYS A 121 6.88 -2.05 -13.27
N ARG A 122 7.04 -3.21 -13.89
CA ARG A 122 7.40 -4.44 -13.20
C ARG A 122 8.92 -4.57 -13.11
N ARG A 123 9.40 -5.08 -12.00
CA ARG A 123 10.78 -5.51 -11.83
C ARG A 123 10.83 -7.04 -11.92
N PRO A 124 11.75 -7.61 -12.69
CA PRO A 124 11.94 -9.06 -12.69
C PRO A 124 12.41 -9.51 -11.31
N VAL A 125 11.91 -10.66 -10.88
CA VAL A 125 12.31 -11.31 -9.63
C VAL A 125 13.00 -12.63 -9.98
N HIS A 126 14.18 -12.85 -9.44
CA HIS A 126 14.94 -14.09 -9.63
C HIS A 126 15.30 -14.67 -8.25
N PRO A 127 14.85 -15.89 -7.94
CA PRO A 127 15.09 -16.46 -6.62
C PRO A 127 16.55 -16.83 -6.37
N ASP A 128 17.29 -17.14 -7.42
CA ASP A 128 18.68 -17.61 -7.34
C ASP A 128 19.71 -16.48 -7.63
N LEU A 129 19.36 -15.24 -7.31
CA LEU A 129 20.28 -14.12 -7.44
C LEU A 129 21.44 -14.30 -6.45
N THR A 130 22.67 -14.12 -6.94
CA THR A 130 23.91 -14.18 -6.13
C THR A 130 24.79 -12.98 -6.41
N GLY A 131 25.76 -12.71 -5.52
CA GLY A 131 26.73 -11.62 -5.68
C GLY A 131 26.32 -10.34 -4.95
N ALA A 132 26.88 -9.21 -5.38
CA ALA A 132 26.62 -7.93 -4.73
C ALA A 132 25.23 -7.39 -5.04
N GLY A 133 24.57 -6.86 -4.04
CA GLY A 133 23.26 -6.25 -4.17
C GLY A 133 23.04 -5.12 -3.17
N VAL A 134 21.92 -4.44 -3.30
CA VAL A 134 21.49 -3.35 -2.41
C VAL A 134 20.14 -3.68 -1.81
N VAL A 135 19.98 -3.46 -0.52
CA VAL A 135 18.70 -3.61 0.18
C VAL A 135 17.73 -2.53 -0.27
N VAL A 136 16.55 -2.91 -0.75
CA VAL A 136 15.48 -1.99 -1.15
C VAL A 136 14.25 -2.08 -0.24
N GLY A 137 14.25 -3.01 0.70
CA GLY A 137 13.27 -3.16 1.76
C GLY A 137 13.64 -4.34 2.65
N ALA A 138 13.30 -4.28 3.92
CA ALA A 138 13.59 -5.37 4.83
C ALA A 138 12.60 -5.45 6.00
N THR A 139 12.59 -6.60 6.66
CA THR A 139 11.93 -6.83 7.94
C THR A 139 12.71 -7.84 8.75
N VAL A 140 12.54 -7.80 10.08
CA VAL A 140 13.09 -8.79 10.99
C VAL A 140 11.92 -9.51 11.67
N ILE A 141 11.94 -10.82 11.64
CA ILE A 141 10.91 -11.69 12.20
C ILE A 141 11.51 -12.35 13.45
N PRO A 142 11.06 -11.96 14.67
CA PRO A 142 11.49 -12.62 15.89
C PRO A 142 10.81 -13.99 16.04
N GLY A 143 11.62 -15.00 16.33
CA GLY A 143 11.14 -16.34 16.64
C GLY A 143 10.78 -16.49 18.13
N ARG A 144 10.13 -17.60 18.50
CA ARG A 144 9.69 -17.86 19.88
C ARG A 144 10.83 -18.10 20.86
N GLY A 145 11.96 -18.55 20.37
CA GLY A 145 13.18 -18.82 21.17
C GLY A 145 14.14 -17.64 21.26
N GLY A 146 13.78 -16.49 20.69
CA GLY A 146 14.63 -15.30 20.63
C GLY A 146 15.54 -15.25 19.39
N GLU A 147 15.45 -16.25 18.51
CA GLU A 147 16.10 -16.21 17.19
C GLU A 147 15.54 -15.07 16.34
N LEU A 148 16.37 -14.48 15.49
CA LEU A 148 15.96 -13.47 14.53
C LEU A 148 16.13 -14.02 13.11
N THR A 149 15.10 -13.82 12.27
CA THR A 149 15.19 -14.05 10.83
C THR A 149 15.05 -12.71 10.14
N THR A 150 16.15 -12.25 9.54
CA THR A 150 16.15 -11.05 8.72
C THR A 150 15.76 -11.42 7.29
N VAL A 151 14.73 -10.79 6.78
CA VAL A 151 14.27 -10.97 5.39
C VAL A 151 14.47 -9.65 4.67
N ALA A 152 15.18 -9.68 3.56
CA ALA A 152 15.44 -8.49 2.74
C ALA A 152 14.98 -8.69 1.30
N LEU A 153 14.35 -7.65 0.75
CA LEU A 153 14.19 -7.48 -0.68
C LEU A 153 15.43 -6.75 -1.18
N VAL A 154 16.11 -7.35 -2.13
CA VAL A 154 17.39 -6.84 -2.65
C VAL A 154 17.29 -6.58 -4.14
N GLU A 155 18.09 -5.64 -4.64
CA GLU A 155 18.19 -5.34 -6.08
C GLU A 155 19.65 -5.39 -6.52
N ALA A 156 19.90 -6.09 -7.61
CA ALA A 156 21.17 -6.08 -8.34
C ALA A 156 20.87 -6.03 -9.84
N GLU A 157 21.52 -5.12 -10.57
CA GLU A 157 21.38 -4.97 -12.03
C GLU A 157 19.92 -4.84 -12.52
N GLY A 158 19.03 -4.27 -11.69
CA GLY A 158 17.62 -4.10 -12.02
C GLY A 158 16.75 -5.35 -11.80
N ILE A 159 17.32 -6.44 -11.28
CA ILE A 159 16.66 -7.67 -10.88
C ILE A 159 16.49 -7.66 -9.37
N ARG A 160 15.37 -8.16 -8.87
CA ARG A 160 15.10 -8.29 -7.43
C ARG A 160 15.11 -9.74 -6.98
N SER A 161 15.48 -9.92 -5.72
CA SER A 161 15.36 -11.21 -5.03
C SER A 161 14.91 -10.98 -3.59
N VAL A 162 14.34 -12.02 -2.99
CA VAL A 162 14.08 -12.07 -1.55
C VAL A 162 15.11 -13.00 -0.94
N VAL A 163 15.87 -12.48 0.01
CA VAL A 163 16.93 -13.20 0.71
C VAL A 163 16.70 -13.15 2.22
N GLN A 164 17.30 -14.07 2.94
CA GLN A 164 17.16 -14.12 4.40
C GLN A 164 18.51 -14.35 5.08
N SER A 165 18.59 -14.02 6.35
CA SER A 165 19.73 -14.33 7.20
C SER A 165 19.23 -14.69 8.60
N HIS A 166 19.88 -15.65 9.22
CA HIS A 166 19.64 -16.04 10.61
C HIS A 166 20.74 -15.51 11.55
N ASP A 167 21.61 -14.63 11.07
CA ASP A 167 22.60 -13.95 11.90
C ASP A 167 21.88 -12.98 12.84
N HIS A 168 22.01 -13.23 14.15
CA HIS A 168 21.35 -12.46 15.19
C HIS A 168 21.84 -11.01 15.23
N ALA A 169 23.17 -10.79 15.09
CA ALA A 169 23.75 -9.44 15.11
C ALA A 169 23.28 -8.60 13.91
N LEU A 170 23.16 -9.23 12.74
CA LEU A 170 22.57 -8.61 11.57
C LEU A 170 21.10 -8.24 11.81
N GLY A 171 20.34 -9.13 12.44
CA GLY A 171 18.94 -8.87 12.81
C GLY A 171 18.82 -7.66 13.75
N GLU A 172 19.63 -7.57 14.78
CA GLU A 172 19.66 -6.41 15.69
C GLU A 172 20.02 -5.11 14.96
N THR A 173 20.96 -5.17 14.01
CA THR A 173 21.33 -4.02 13.19
C THR A 173 20.14 -3.53 12.35
N PHE A 174 19.41 -4.43 11.72
CA PHE A 174 18.23 -4.11 10.90
C PHE A 174 17.02 -3.64 11.71
N MET A 175 16.98 -3.94 13.01
CA MET A 175 15.93 -3.43 13.91
C MET A 175 16.22 -2.01 14.42
N THR A 176 17.50 -1.61 14.46
CA THR A 176 17.92 -0.35 15.08
C THR A 176 18.27 0.75 14.08
N ALA A 177 18.52 0.41 12.83
CA ALA A 177 18.84 1.35 11.75
C ALA A 177 18.00 1.06 10.51
N ASP A 178 17.83 2.07 9.64
CA ASP A 178 17.20 1.87 8.33
C ASP A 178 18.16 1.06 7.42
N PRO A 179 17.81 -0.16 7.04
CA PRO A 179 18.66 -0.98 6.19
C PRO A 179 18.58 -0.65 4.69
N VAL A 180 17.64 0.19 4.26
CA VAL A 180 17.47 0.53 2.85
C VAL A 180 18.70 1.29 2.34
N GLY A 181 19.27 0.79 1.24
CA GLY A 181 20.50 1.34 0.65
C GLY A 181 21.78 0.66 1.11
N LEU A 182 21.74 -0.25 2.11
CA LEU A 182 22.93 -1.02 2.50
C LEU A 182 23.35 -1.98 1.39
N SER A 183 24.68 -2.06 1.18
CA SER A 183 25.27 -3.04 0.29
C SER A 183 25.40 -4.39 1.00
N ILE A 184 25.09 -5.45 0.28
CA ILE A 184 25.12 -6.82 0.77
C ILE A 184 25.80 -7.75 -0.23
N ILE A 185 26.23 -8.90 0.26
CA ILE A 185 26.66 -10.03 -0.56
C ILE A 185 25.63 -11.16 -0.40
N ILE A 186 25.06 -11.56 -1.52
CA ILE A 186 24.14 -12.69 -1.63
C ILE A 186 24.97 -13.92 -1.92
N GLY A 187 24.98 -14.87 -0.98
CA GLY A 187 25.72 -16.15 -1.07
C GLY A 187 24.89 -17.25 -1.74
N ASP A 188 24.76 -18.37 -1.04
CA ASP A 188 23.88 -19.45 -1.48
C ASP A 188 22.43 -18.96 -1.62
N PRO A 189 21.63 -19.59 -2.50
CA PRO A 189 20.29 -19.12 -2.79
C PRO A 189 19.49 -18.86 -1.51
N GLY A 190 19.13 -17.59 -1.33
CA GLY A 190 18.33 -17.15 -0.20
C GLY A 190 19.10 -16.65 1.03
N GLU A 191 20.44 -16.74 1.09
CA GLU A 191 21.23 -16.21 2.23
C GLU A 191 21.99 -14.94 1.86
N PHE A 192 22.25 -14.06 2.84
CA PHE A 192 23.04 -12.84 2.65
C PHE A 192 23.79 -12.40 3.90
N THR A 193 24.85 -11.61 3.67
CA THR A 193 25.63 -10.89 4.69
C THR A 193 25.78 -9.42 4.29
N LEU A 194 26.18 -8.55 5.22
CA LEU A 194 26.64 -7.20 4.87
C LEU A 194 27.93 -7.28 4.04
N ALA A 195 28.09 -6.35 3.07
CA ALA A 195 29.27 -6.26 2.24
C ALA A 195 30.47 -5.66 2.98
#